data_28f3167288060ab1c6e06dd5f61aa32b
#
_entry.id   28f3167288060ab1c6e06dd5f61aa32b
#
_cell.length_a   1.000
_cell.length_b   1.000
_cell.length_c   1.000
_cell.angle_alpha   90.00
_cell.angle_beta   90.00
_cell.angle_gamma   90.00
#
_symmetry.space_group_name_H-M   'P 1'
#
loop_
_entity.id
_entity.type
_entity.pdbx_description
1 polymer ?
#
loop_
_entity_poly.entity_id
_entity_poly.type
_entity_poly.pdbx_seq_one_letter_code
_entity_poly.pdbx_strand_id
1 'polypeptide(L)'
;MVAESGLLDHQESTTTWWLAPLFRQRYPKVHLDESRIIIKSGKFVTAGVALSHMDLALWLIRQKSPRLVALTAKYLVVDSRPSQSAYILVDHFAHSDPLVERFERWARGRLTRGFSLDDAAEATGSSKRTLAQRMQAVLGKSPLSYF
;
A
#
# COMPACT_ATOMS: atom_id res chain seq x y z
N MET A 1 -0.49 -15.96 -11.35
CA MET A 1 0.09 -15.33 -10.12
C MET A 1 -0.26 -16.20 -8.91
N VAL A 2 0.52 -16.15 -7.80
CA VAL A 2 0.23 -16.96 -6.59
C VAL A 2 -1.17 -16.70 -6.03
N ALA A 3 -1.64 -15.44 -6.09
CA ALA A 3 -3.00 -15.10 -5.65
C ALA A 3 -4.12 -15.81 -6.45
N GLU A 4 -3.89 -16.12 -7.71
CA GLU A 4 -4.90 -16.84 -8.56
C GLU A 4 -5.11 -18.29 -8.13
N SER A 5 -4.12 -18.90 -7.49
CA SER A 5 -4.24 -20.27 -6.98
C SER A 5 -5.02 -20.37 -5.66
N GLY A 6 -5.45 -19.24 -5.07
CA GLY A 6 -6.10 -19.18 -3.76
C GLY A 6 -5.16 -19.42 -2.56
N LEU A 7 -3.87 -19.64 -2.80
CA LEU A 7 -2.90 -19.91 -1.73
C LEU A 7 -2.67 -18.72 -0.79
N LEU A 8 -3.04 -17.52 -1.21
CA LEU A 8 -2.95 -16.30 -0.40
C LEU A 8 -4.27 -15.92 0.27
N ASP A 9 -5.36 -16.69 0.08
CA ASP A 9 -6.64 -16.41 0.75
C ASP A 9 -6.42 -16.37 2.27
N HIS A 10 -6.91 -15.30 2.91
CA HIS A 10 -6.77 -15.03 4.35
C HIS A 10 -5.32 -14.88 4.84
N GLN A 11 -4.37 -14.69 3.93
CA GLN A 11 -2.98 -14.39 4.25
C GLN A 11 -2.69 -12.90 4.07
N GLU A 12 -1.77 -12.37 4.88
CA GLU A 12 -1.20 -11.05 4.62
C GLU A 12 -0.29 -11.12 3.39
N SER A 13 -0.39 -10.16 2.51
CA SER A 13 0.49 -10.06 1.34
C SER A 13 0.72 -8.62 0.92
N THR A 14 1.74 -8.40 0.11
CA THR A 14 1.99 -7.12 -0.54
C THR A 14 2.01 -7.29 -2.05
N THR A 15 1.77 -6.19 -2.73
CA THR A 15 1.96 -6.04 -4.18
C THR A 15 2.50 -4.65 -4.47
N THR A 16 2.81 -4.38 -5.70
CA THR A 16 3.15 -3.05 -6.19
C THR A 16 2.00 -2.10 -5.89
N TRP A 17 2.29 -0.97 -5.24
CA TRP A 17 1.29 -0.03 -4.76
C TRP A 17 0.29 0.43 -5.84
N TRP A 18 0.73 0.64 -7.09
CA TRP A 18 -0.15 1.05 -8.19
C TRP A 18 -1.08 -0.06 -8.71
N LEU A 19 -0.81 -1.33 -8.36
CA LEU A 19 -1.70 -2.45 -8.66
C LEU A 19 -2.63 -2.80 -7.50
N ALA A 20 -2.47 -2.17 -6.34
CA ALA A 20 -3.23 -2.50 -5.14
C ALA A 20 -4.76 -2.42 -5.32
N PRO A 21 -5.32 -1.40 -5.99
CA PRO A 21 -6.77 -1.34 -6.23
C PRO A 21 -7.28 -2.52 -7.04
N LEU A 22 -6.60 -2.83 -8.15
CA LEU A 22 -6.96 -3.97 -9.00
C LEU A 22 -6.78 -5.30 -8.26
N PHE A 23 -5.73 -5.42 -7.45
CA PHE A 23 -5.46 -6.61 -6.67
C PHE A 23 -6.56 -6.86 -5.63
N ARG A 24 -7.01 -5.84 -4.89
CA ARG A 24 -8.12 -5.95 -3.94
C ARG A 24 -9.43 -6.35 -4.61
N GLN A 25 -9.71 -5.77 -5.76
CA GLN A 25 -10.91 -6.11 -6.53
C GLN A 25 -10.90 -7.58 -6.98
N ARG A 26 -9.74 -8.06 -7.45
CA ARG A 26 -9.61 -9.41 -8.01
C ARG A 26 -9.45 -10.50 -6.94
N TYR A 27 -8.84 -10.17 -5.80
CA TYR A 27 -8.52 -11.10 -4.72
C TYR A 27 -9.00 -10.57 -3.35
N PRO A 28 -10.32 -10.43 -3.16
CA PRO A 28 -10.88 -9.78 -1.97
C PRO A 28 -10.65 -10.52 -0.65
N LYS A 29 -10.26 -11.80 -0.72
CA LYS A 29 -9.94 -12.61 0.46
C LYS A 29 -8.50 -12.44 0.97
N VAL A 30 -7.65 -11.75 0.22
CA VAL A 30 -6.25 -11.53 0.60
C VAL A 30 -6.15 -10.26 1.44
N HIS A 31 -5.47 -10.31 2.56
CA HIS A 31 -5.19 -9.14 3.40
C HIS A 31 -4.00 -8.38 2.81
N LEU A 32 -4.29 -7.40 1.95
CA LEU A 32 -3.27 -6.66 1.23
C LEU A 32 -2.78 -5.45 2.02
N ASP A 33 -1.46 -5.35 2.23
CA ASP A 33 -0.76 -4.17 2.73
C ASP A 33 0.31 -3.74 1.72
N GLU A 34 -0.04 -2.77 0.87
CA GLU A 34 0.85 -2.20 -0.13
C GLU A 34 1.86 -1.19 0.43
N SER A 35 1.80 -0.86 1.70
CA SER A 35 2.78 0.03 2.33
C SER A 35 4.14 -0.64 2.50
N ARG A 36 4.17 -1.95 2.65
CA ARG A 36 5.38 -2.75 2.90
C ARG A 36 5.93 -3.33 1.60
N ILE A 37 7.26 -3.39 1.50
CA ILE A 37 7.93 -4.00 0.34
C ILE A 37 7.89 -5.52 0.45
N ILE A 38 8.10 -6.08 1.64
CA ILE A 38 8.09 -7.53 1.87
C ILE A 38 7.14 -7.86 3.01
N ILE A 39 6.30 -8.86 2.80
CA ILE A 39 5.45 -9.47 3.83
C ILE A 39 5.69 -10.97 3.85
N LYS A 40 5.92 -11.50 5.07
CA LYS A 40 5.92 -12.92 5.35
C LYS A 40 4.62 -13.27 6.07
N SER A 41 3.85 -14.20 5.50
CA SER A 41 2.64 -14.77 6.11
C SER A 41 2.70 -16.28 5.99
N GLY A 42 2.79 -16.97 7.13
CA GLY A 42 2.98 -18.41 7.15
C GLY A 42 4.23 -18.84 6.38
N LYS A 43 4.03 -19.71 5.38
CA LYS A 43 5.09 -20.20 4.47
C LYS A 43 5.32 -19.32 3.24
N PHE A 44 4.49 -18.30 3.05
CA PHE A 44 4.58 -17.42 1.89
C PHE A 44 5.36 -16.15 2.22
N VAL A 45 6.12 -15.68 1.25
CA VAL A 45 6.76 -14.37 1.28
C VAL A 45 6.41 -13.65 -0.01
N THR A 46 5.82 -12.49 0.11
CA THR A 46 5.43 -11.65 -1.02
C THR A 46 6.26 -10.38 -1.05
N ALA A 47 6.52 -9.85 -2.24
CA ALA A 47 7.33 -8.66 -2.44
C ALA A 47 6.66 -7.74 -3.47
N GLY A 48 6.62 -6.44 -3.18
CA GLY A 48 5.65 -5.50 -3.74
C GLY A 48 6.11 -4.58 -4.86
N VAL A 49 7.39 -4.39 -5.14
CA VAL A 49 7.87 -3.42 -6.17
C VAL A 49 8.72 -4.09 -7.24
N ALA A 50 8.92 -3.40 -8.37
CA ALA A 50 9.63 -3.96 -9.53
C ALA A 50 11.02 -4.51 -9.19
N LEU A 51 11.78 -3.85 -8.32
CA LEU A 51 13.10 -4.30 -7.87
C LEU A 51 13.07 -5.07 -6.55
N SER A 52 11.91 -5.47 -6.07
CA SER A 52 11.77 -6.16 -4.78
C SER A 52 12.42 -7.55 -4.73
N HIS A 53 12.82 -8.12 -5.87
CA HIS A 53 13.65 -9.32 -5.88
C HIS A 53 15.00 -9.10 -5.17
N MET A 54 15.58 -7.89 -5.26
CA MET A 54 16.78 -7.52 -4.49
C MET A 54 16.48 -7.43 -3.00
N ASP A 55 15.37 -6.79 -2.63
CA ASP A 55 14.93 -6.70 -1.24
C ASP A 55 14.62 -8.09 -0.67
N LEU A 56 14.00 -8.97 -1.48
CA LEU A 56 13.73 -10.36 -1.10
C LEU A 56 15.02 -11.15 -0.90
N ALA A 57 16.02 -11.01 -1.78
CA ALA A 57 17.32 -11.65 -1.63
C ALA A 57 18.03 -11.18 -0.34
N LEU A 58 18.07 -9.88 -0.08
CA LEU A 58 18.63 -9.33 1.16
C LEU A 58 17.85 -9.79 2.39
N TRP A 59 16.52 -9.90 2.29
CA TRP A 59 15.68 -10.44 3.35
C TRP A 59 16.04 -11.90 3.67
N LEU A 60 16.23 -12.75 2.65
CA LEU A 60 16.65 -14.15 2.81
C LEU A 60 18.01 -14.24 3.49
N ILE A 61 18.99 -13.44 3.07
CA ILE A 61 20.32 -13.41 3.69
C ILE A 61 20.20 -12.97 5.16
N ARG A 62 19.35 -12.01 5.47
CA ARG A 62 19.10 -11.52 6.83
C ARG A 62 18.59 -12.62 7.76
N GLN A 63 17.80 -13.58 7.25
CA GLN A 63 17.32 -14.72 8.05
C GLN A 63 18.48 -15.61 8.54
N LYS A 64 19.61 -15.58 7.84
CA LYS A 64 20.81 -16.35 8.19
C LYS A 64 21.84 -15.54 8.98
N SER A 65 22.09 -14.30 8.56
CA SER A 65 23.10 -13.45 9.20
C SER A 65 22.83 -11.95 8.96
N PRO A 66 22.48 -11.19 10.01
CA PRO A 66 22.39 -9.73 9.94
C PRO A 66 23.68 -9.06 9.49
N ARG A 67 24.84 -9.63 9.88
CA ARG A 67 26.16 -9.10 9.48
C ARG A 67 26.40 -9.30 7.99
N LEU A 68 26.04 -10.47 7.46
CA LEU A 68 26.24 -10.79 6.05
C LEU A 68 25.37 -9.90 5.17
N VAL A 69 24.10 -9.64 5.55
CA VAL A 69 23.24 -8.76 4.76
C VAL A 69 23.76 -7.33 4.71
N ALA A 70 24.30 -6.80 5.80
CA ALA A 70 24.88 -5.46 5.81
C ALA A 70 26.10 -5.37 4.86
N LEU A 71 26.95 -6.39 4.87
CA LEU A 71 28.09 -6.47 3.97
C LEU A 71 27.66 -6.60 2.51
N THR A 72 26.71 -7.47 2.21
CA THR A 72 26.17 -7.67 0.87
C THR A 72 25.55 -6.39 0.32
N ALA A 73 24.71 -5.70 1.11
CA ALA A 73 24.11 -4.44 0.73
C ALA A 73 25.16 -3.37 0.41
N LYS A 74 26.22 -3.30 1.22
CA LYS A 74 27.33 -2.37 1.01
C LYS A 74 28.06 -2.63 -0.33
N TYR A 75 28.36 -3.89 -0.65
CA TYR A 75 29.04 -4.24 -1.90
C TYR A 75 28.16 -4.05 -3.13
N LEU A 76 26.85 -4.23 -2.99
CA LEU A 76 25.88 -4.01 -4.06
C LEU A 76 25.45 -2.54 -4.19
N VAL A 77 25.90 -1.67 -3.26
CA VAL A 77 25.49 -0.25 -3.19
C VAL A 77 23.95 -0.13 -3.14
N VAL A 78 23.32 -0.98 -2.33
CA VAL A 78 21.86 -1.03 -2.20
C VAL A 78 21.46 -0.65 -0.77
N ASP A 79 20.60 0.34 -0.65
CA ASP A 79 19.99 0.72 0.63
C ASP A 79 18.82 -0.18 1.00
N SER A 80 18.64 -0.39 2.31
CA SER A 80 17.48 -1.10 2.82
C SER A 80 16.22 -0.26 2.66
N ARG A 81 15.22 -0.79 1.99
CA ARG A 81 13.94 -0.14 1.74
C ARG A 81 12.81 -0.92 2.44
N PRO A 82 12.47 -0.60 3.70
CA PRO A 82 11.47 -1.35 4.45
C PRO A 82 10.04 -1.07 3.98
N SER A 83 9.80 0.08 3.35
CA SER A 83 8.47 0.56 2.99
C SER A 83 8.48 1.23 1.62
N GLN A 84 7.37 1.08 0.90
CA GLN A 84 7.10 1.84 -0.33
C GLN A 84 6.15 3.03 -0.10
N SER A 85 5.74 3.29 1.14
CA SER A 85 4.78 4.36 1.46
C SER A 85 5.20 5.74 0.95
N ALA A 86 6.50 6.05 0.99
CA ALA A 86 7.03 7.33 0.50
C ALA A 86 6.88 7.50 -1.04
N TYR A 87 6.66 6.41 -1.76
CA TYR A 87 6.54 6.40 -3.22
C TYR A 87 5.09 6.22 -3.69
N ILE A 88 4.15 6.04 -2.77
CA ILE A 88 2.73 5.96 -3.11
C ILE A 88 2.28 7.36 -3.51
N LEU A 89 2.23 7.56 -4.82
CA LEU A 89 1.69 8.80 -5.40
C LEU A 89 0.18 8.70 -5.40
N VAL A 90 -0.44 9.58 -4.68
CA VAL A 90 -1.90 9.67 -4.56
C VAL A 90 -2.57 9.87 -5.93
N ASP A 91 -1.89 10.56 -6.85
CA ASP A 91 -2.36 10.80 -8.23
C ASP A 91 -2.33 9.59 -9.14
N HIS A 92 -1.61 8.53 -8.76
CA HIS A 92 -1.52 7.35 -9.60
C HIS A 92 -2.77 6.48 -9.55
N PHE A 93 -3.58 6.65 -8.54
CA PHE A 93 -4.93 6.11 -8.50
C PHE A 93 -5.84 6.98 -9.40
N ALA A 94 -5.60 6.92 -10.72
CA ALA A 94 -6.50 7.52 -11.70
C ALA A 94 -7.84 6.77 -11.66
N HIS A 95 -8.58 6.99 -10.58
CA HIS A 95 -9.97 6.57 -10.48
C HIS A 95 -10.84 7.70 -11.02
N SER A 96 -11.86 7.34 -11.76
CA SER A 96 -12.84 8.28 -12.30
C SER A 96 -13.92 8.66 -11.28
N ASP A 97 -13.62 8.61 -9.96
CA ASP A 97 -14.58 8.99 -8.93
C ASP A 97 -14.41 10.45 -8.55
N PRO A 98 -15.32 11.38 -9.01
CA PRO A 98 -15.16 12.80 -8.78
C PRO A 98 -15.23 13.21 -7.30
N LEU A 99 -15.86 12.39 -6.43
CA LEU A 99 -15.94 12.66 -5.00
C LEU A 99 -14.59 12.37 -4.34
N VAL A 100 -13.99 11.25 -4.67
CA VAL A 100 -12.68 10.85 -4.15
C VAL A 100 -11.59 11.80 -4.64
N GLU A 101 -11.61 12.20 -5.91
CA GLU A 101 -10.69 13.22 -6.45
C GLU A 101 -10.80 14.57 -5.71
N ARG A 102 -12.03 15.04 -5.41
CA ARG A 102 -12.22 16.27 -4.62
C ARG A 102 -11.64 16.14 -3.23
N PHE A 103 -11.88 14.98 -2.58
CA PHE A 103 -11.31 14.69 -1.27
C PHE A 103 -9.80 14.73 -1.31
N GLU A 104 -9.17 14.03 -2.24
CA GLU A 104 -7.71 13.95 -2.36
C GLU A 104 -7.07 15.32 -2.59
N ARG A 105 -7.65 16.11 -3.49
CA ARG A 105 -7.18 17.48 -3.77
C ARG A 105 -7.26 18.37 -2.54
N TRP A 106 -8.36 18.30 -1.80
CA TRP A 106 -8.55 19.07 -0.58
C TRP A 106 -7.62 18.60 0.56
N ALA A 107 -7.48 17.30 0.74
CA ALA A 107 -6.71 16.71 1.82
C ALA A 107 -5.20 16.95 1.69
N ARG A 108 -4.65 17.02 0.46
CA ARG A 108 -3.24 17.38 0.21
C ARG A 108 -2.81 18.68 0.85
N GLY A 109 -3.66 19.68 0.85
CA GLY A 109 -3.39 20.98 1.49
C GLY A 109 -3.39 20.93 3.03
N ARG A 110 -3.70 19.78 3.63
CA ARG A 110 -3.87 19.62 5.08
C ARG A 110 -3.01 18.54 5.72
N LEU A 111 -2.06 17.97 5.00
CA LEU A 111 -1.16 16.91 5.47
C LEU A 111 -0.48 17.22 6.80
N THR A 112 -0.10 18.49 7.02
CA THR A 112 0.60 18.92 8.23
C THR A 112 -0.32 19.31 9.39
N ARG A 113 -1.60 19.60 9.11
CA ARG A 113 -2.55 20.12 10.09
C ARG A 113 -3.57 19.07 10.55
N GLY A 114 -3.70 17.98 9.80
CA GLY A 114 -4.77 17.01 9.99
C GLY A 114 -6.14 17.56 9.58
N PHE A 115 -7.16 16.75 9.67
CA PHE A 115 -8.55 17.14 9.42
C PHE A 115 -9.52 16.19 10.14
N SER A 116 -10.73 16.65 10.36
CA SER A 116 -11.83 15.81 10.84
C SER A 116 -12.62 15.22 9.65
N LEU A 117 -13.40 14.18 9.92
CA LEU A 117 -14.30 13.61 8.92
C LEU A 117 -15.43 14.58 8.54
N ASP A 118 -15.80 15.48 9.48
CA ASP A 118 -16.78 16.54 9.22
C ASP A 118 -16.25 17.55 8.20
N ASP A 119 -15.02 18.04 8.42
CA ASP A 119 -14.36 18.97 7.47
C ASP A 119 -14.22 18.35 6.08
N ALA A 120 -13.86 17.08 6.01
CA ALA A 120 -13.71 16.35 4.75
C ALA A 120 -15.05 16.20 4.01
N ALA A 121 -16.11 15.88 4.71
CA ALA A 121 -17.45 15.72 4.15
C ALA A 121 -17.99 17.07 3.63
N GLU A 122 -17.83 18.14 4.41
CA GLU A 122 -18.22 19.50 4.02
C GLU A 122 -17.44 19.96 2.78
N ALA A 123 -16.13 19.83 2.79
CA ALA A 123 -15.26 20.25 1.67
C ALA A 123 -15.53 19.51 0.36
N THR A 124 -16.02 18.27 0.46
CA THR A 124 -16.37 17.46 -0.72
C THR A 124 -17.82 17.57 -1.14
N GLY A 125 -18.65 18.28 -0.37
CA GLY A 125 -20.08 18.42 -0.62
C GLY A 125 -20.82 17.08 -0.49
N SER A 126 -20.42 16.24 0.47
CA SER A 126 -20.97 14.89 0.67
C SER A 126 -21.30 14.62 2.13
N SER A 127 -22.05 13.53 2.40
CA SER A 127 -22.18 13.05 3.77
C SER A 127 -20.95 12.25 4.18
N LYS A 128 -20.63 12.22 5.48
CA LYS A 128 -19.56 11.37 6.05
C LYS A 128 -19.68 9.92 5.60
N ARG A 129 -20.89 9.38 5.60
CA ARG A 129 -21.17 8.01 5.18
C ARG A 129 -20.85 7.80 3.69
N THR A 130 -21.29 8.70 2.84
CA THR A 130 -21.05 8.63 1.39
C THR A 130 -19.56 8.70 1.10
N LEU A 131 -18.86 9.66 1.71
CA LEU A 131 -17.42 9.81 1.54
C LEU A 131 -16.68 8.55 1.98
N ALA A 132 -16.97 8.02 3.17
CA ALA A 132 -16.34 6.80 3.68
C ALA A 132 -16.60 5.58 2.80
N GLN A 133 -17.83 5.39 2.32
CA GLN A 133 -18.19 4.28 1.42
C GLN A 133 -17.46 4.39 0.08
N ARG A 134 -17.41 5.58 -0.53
CA ARG A 134 -16.73 5.78 -1.82
C ARG A 134 -15.21 5.61 -1.68
N MET A 135 -14.62 6.17 -0.63
CA MET A 135 -13.19 6.00 -0.33
C MET A 135 -12.85 4.51 -0.14
N GLN A 136 -13.68 3.80 0.63
CA GLN A 136 -13.48 2.36 0.85
C GLN A 136 -13.61 1.56 -0.46
N ALA A 137 -14.61 1.89 -1.30
CA ALA A 137 -14.84 1.19 -2.57
C ALA A 137 -13.72 1.45 -3.59
N VAL A 138 -13.21 2.68 -3.66
CA VAL A 138 -12.23 3.10 -4.67
C VAL A 138 -10.79 2.86 -4.21
N LEU A 139 -10.47 3.23 -2.98
CA LEU A 139 -9.09 3.22 -2.45
C LEU A 139 -8.83 2.11 -1.43
N GLY A 140 -9.87 1.42 -0.96
CA GLY A 140 -9.76 0.42 0.08
C GLY A 140 -9.35 0.99 1.45
N LYS A 141 -9.53 2.30 1.66
CA LYS A 141 -9.14 3.03 2.87
C LYS A 141 -10.27 3.94 3.35
N SER A 142 -10.29 4.20 4.66
CA SER A 142 -11.18 5.25 5.18
C SER A 142 -10.56 6.64 4.95
N PRO A 143 -11.37 7.74 4.95
CA PRO A 143 -10.84 9.09 4.81
C PRO A 143 -9.76 9.45 5.83
N LEU A 144 -9.90 8.98 7.08
CA LEU A 144 -8.95 9.27 8.16
C LEU A 144 -7.67 8.39 8.10
N SER A 145 -7.72 7.25 7.42
CA SER A 145 -6.57 6.34 7.24
C SER A 145 -5.87 6.52 5.89
N TYR A 146 -6.23 7.56 5.15
CA TYR A 146 -5.72 7.81 3.81
C TYR A 146 -4.27 8.32 3.82
N PHE A 147 -3.87 8.99 4.89
CA PHE A 147 -2.52 9.51 5.13
C PHE A 147 -1.81 8.76 6.23
#